data_5f8baf994a15c4da42606b77464d6074
#
_entry.id   5f8baf994a15c4da42606b77464d6074
#
_cell.length_a   1.000
_cell.length_b   1.000
_cell.length_c   1.000
_cell.angle_alpha   90.00
_cell.angle_beta   90.00
_cell.angle_gamma   90.00
#
_symmetry.space_group_name_H-M   'P 1'
#
loop_
_entity.id
_entity.type
_entity.pdbx_description
1 polymer ?
#
loop_
_entity_poly.entity_id
_entity_poly.type
_entity_poly.pdbx_seq_one_letter_code
_entity_poly.pdbx_strand_id
1 'polypeptide(L)'
;MNSRLFDLRRQIPLCLVLAGVWPLAGLAQGDASRGAALYAVCATCHGDRGEGMQDMNGPALAGREEWYLKRQLQNFKSGVRGGDSRDIYGKQMAPMAQLLPDDQAIADVVAYIASLK
;
A
#
# COMPACT_ATOMS: atom_id res chain seq x y z
N MET A 1 -67.44 -32.50 32.05
CA MET A 1 -67.11 -32.78 30.70
C MET A 1 -65.91 -31.93 30.34
N ASN A 2 -64.76 -32.56 30.14
CA ASN A 2 -63.44 -31.96 30.31
C ASN A 2 -62.90 -31.31 29.03
N SER A 3 -62.78 -30.00 29.06
CA SER A 3 -62.04 -29.22 28.11
C SER A 3 -60.58 -29.16 28.52
N ARG A 4 -59.73 -29.94 27.88
CA ARG A 4 -58.26 -29.79 28.01
C ARG A 4 -57.80 -28.78 26.97
N LEU A 5 -57.49 -27.60 27.44
CA LEU A 5 -56.78 -26.58 26.70
C LEU A 5 -55.34 -27.03 26.50
N PHE A 6 -54.98 -27.34 25.25
CA PHE A 6 -53.62 -27.58 24.85
C PHE A 6 -52.88 -26.25 24.78
N ASP A 7 -52.11 -25.96 25.81
CA ASP A 7 -51.19 -24.80 25.82
C ASP A 7 -49.94 -25.17 25.01
N LEU A 8 -49.94 -24.84 23.74
CA LEU A 8 -48.80 -24.96 22.88
C LEU A 8 -47.87 -23.75 23.12
N ARG A 9 -47.08 -23.78 24.17
CA ARG A 9 -45.94 -22.88 24.32
C ARG A 9 -44.95 -23.17 23.21
N ARG A 10 -45.05 -22.35 22.21
CA ARG A 10 -44.15 -22.31 21.09
C ARG A 10 -42.77 -21.91 21.60
N GLN A 11 -41.90 -22.86 21.85
CA GLN A 11 -40.50 -22.64 22.16
C GLN A 11 -39.84 -22.20 20.85
N ILE A 12 -39.59 -20.92 20.73
CA ILE A 12 -38.75 -20.37 19.64
C ILE A 12 -37.30 -20.62 20.03
N PRO A 13 -36.53 -21.44 19.29
CA PRO A 13 -35.12 -21.54 19.58
C PRO A 13 -34.44 -20.21 19.30
N LEU A 14 -33.83 -19.65 20.33
CA LEU A 14 -32.98 -18.48 20.24
C LEU A 14 -31.74 -18.87 19.44
N CYS A 15 -31.79 -18.72 18.11
CA CYS A 15 -30.61 -18.81 17.27
C CYS A 15 -29.70 -17.66 17.63
N LEU A 16 -28.67 -17.94 18.42
CA LEU A 16 -27.52 -17.05 18.60
C LEU A 16 -26.81 -16.90 17.27
N VAL A 17 -27.12 -15.82 16.55
CA VAL A 17 -26.33 -15.39 15.39
C VAL A 17 -25.03 -14.83 15.96
N LEU A 18 -24.01 -15.67 16.03
CA LEU A 18 -22.63 -15.22 16.21
C LEU A 18 -22.27 -14.46 14.95
N ALA A 19 -22.51 -13.14 14.96
CA ALA A 19 -21.95 -12.25 13.97
C ALA A 19 -20.42 -12.31 14.13
N GLY A 20 -19.79 -13.14 13.32
CA GLY A 20 -18.35 -13.18 13.21
C GLY A 20 -17.87 -11.81 12.71
N VAL A 21 -17.27 -11.03 13.61
CA VAL A 21 -16.53 -9.84 13.22
C VAL A 21 -15.28 -10.36 12.49
N TRP A 22 -15.38 -10.47 11.18
CA TRP A 22 -14.19 -10.65 10.36
C TRP A 22 -13.40 -9.35 10.44
N PRO A 23 -12.13 -9.39 10.90
CA PRO A 23 -11.29 -8.22 10.77
C PRO A 23 -11.22 -7.90 9.28
N LEU A 24 -11.76 -6.75 8.89
CA LEU A 24 -11.38 -6.13 7.63
C LEU A 24 -9.86 -5.97 7.74
N ALA A 25 -9.12 -6.82 7.01
CA ALA A 25 -7.72 -6.59 6.75
C ALA A 25 -7.67 -5.28 5.95
N GLY A 26 -7.68 -4.17 6.66
CA GLY A 26 -7.43 -2.86 6.08
C GLY A 26 -6.11 -2.95 5.35
N LEU A 27 -6.08 -2.54 4.09
CA LEU A 27 -4.83 -2.31 3.38
C LEU A 27 -3.97 -1.49 4.34
N ALA A 28 -2.84 -2.04 4.78
CA ALA A 28 -2.01 -1.40 5.77
C ALA A 28 -1.62 -0.02 5.23
N GLN A 29 -2.06 1.01 5.94
CA GLN A 29 -1.73 2.38 5.60
C GLN A 29 -0.22 2.54 5.75
N GLY A 30 0.42 3.25 4.82
CA GLY A 30 1.85 3.49 4.89
C GLY A 30 2.24 4.30 6.12
N ASP A 31 3.37 3.96 6.72
CA ASP A 31 3.96 4.66 7.86
C ASP A 31 5.11 5.54 7.36
N ALA A 32 4.92 6.87 7.39
CA ALA A 32 5.90 7.82 6.91
C ALA A 32 7.21 7.77 7.71
N SER A 33 7.20 7.40 9.00
CA SER A 33 8.44 7.32 9.78
C SER A 33 9.31 6.12 9.38
N ARG A 34 8.70 4.97 9.07
CA ARG A 34 9.42 3.84 8.44
C ARG A 34 9.85 4.19 7.01
N GLY A 35 8.98 4.90 6.27
CA GLY A 35 9.25 5.37 4.93
C GLY A 35 10.46 6.29 4.83
N ALA A 36 10.71 7.13 5.84
CA ALA A 36 11.87 8.02 5.89
C ALA A 36 13.19 7.24 5.83
N ALA A 37 13.31 6.13 6.57
CA ALA A 37 14.50 5.28 6.54
C ALA A 37 14.69 4.61 5.18
N LEU A 38 13.59 4.17 4.55
CA LEU A 38 13.63 3.57 3.20
C LEU A 38 13.98 4.60 2.14
N TYR A 39 13.56 5.86 2.31
CA TYR A 39 13.79 6.93 1.35
C TYR A 39 15.25 7.36 1.24
N ALA A 40 16.07 7.08 2.23
CA ALA A 40 17.48 7.51 2.25
C ALA A 40 18.25 7.14 0.97
N VAL A 41 18.01 5.94 0.43
CA VAL A 41 18.63 5.52 -0.84
C VAL A 41 18.00 6.21 -2.06
N CYS A 42 16.73 6.58 -1.99
CA CYS A 42 16.01 7.27 -3.06
C CYS A 42 16.50 8.72 -3.22
N ALA A 43 16.83 9.35 -2.09
CA ALA A 43 17.28 10.75 -2.02
C ALA A 43 18.53 10.99 -2.90
N THR A 44 19.38 9.98 -3.09
CA THR A 44 20.61 10.08 -3.91
C THR A 44 20.30 10.56 -5.35
N CYS A 45 19.17 10.19 -5.91
CA CYS A 45 18.78 10.57 -7.27
C CYS A 45 17.57 11.50 -7.31
N HIS A 46 16.70 11.43 -6.28
CA HIS A 46 15.45 12.19 -6.27
C HIS A 46 15.48 13.45 -5.40
N GLY A 47 16.61 13.68 -4.68
CA GLY A 47 16.76 14.78 -3.73
C GLY A 47 16.20 14.47 -2.36
N ASP A 48 16.73 15.14 -1.33
CA ASP A 48 16.37 14.91 0.07
C ASP A 48 14.89 15.23 0.37
N ARG A 49 14.30 16.15 -0.41
CA ARG A 49 12.90 16.54 -0.31
C ARG A 49 12.05 16.07 -1.48
N GLY A 50 12.58 15.13 -2.27
CA GLY A 50 11.88 14.62 -3.46
C GLY A 50 11.75 15.67 -4.58
N GLU A 51 12.58 16.68 -4.59
CA GLU A 51 12.58 17.77 -5.56
C GLU A 51 13.05 17.37 -6.97
N GLY A 52 13.74 16.23 -7.05
CA GLY A 52 14.35 15.73 -8.29
C GLY A 52 15.75 16.28 -8.53
N MET A 53 16.55 15.50 -9.24
CA MET A 53 17.92 15.85 -9.63
C MET A 53 18.13 15.50 -11.10
N GLN A 54 18.16 16.52 -11.96
CA GLN A 54 18.27 16.32 -13.41
C GLN A 54 19.56 15.60 -13.79
N ASP A 55 20.68 15.95 -13.15
CA ASP A 55 21.99 15.36 -13.43
C ASP A 55 22.05 13.85 -13.10
N MET A 56 21.16 13.40 -12.23
CA MET A 56 21.00 11.98 -11.85
C MET A 56 19.85 11.30 -12.59
N ASN A 57 19.20 11.98 -13.51
CA ASN A 57 17.96 11.54 -14.17
C ASN A 57 16.82 11.19 -13.19
N GLY A 58 16.87 11.72 -11.98
CA GLY A 58 15.88 11.52 -10.94
C GLY A 58 14.76 12.55 -11.03
N PRO A 59 13.55 12.18 -11.44
CA PRO A 59 12.44 13.11 -11.48
C PRO A 59 11.97 13.51 -10.08
N ALA A 60 11.30 14.67 -10.00
CA ALA A 60 10.65 15.09 -8.75
C ALA A 60 9.55 14.09 -8.34
N LEU A 61 9.53 13.74 -7.07
CA LEU A 61 8.56 12.84 -6.43
C LEU A 61 7.59 13.61 -5.53
N ALA A 62 8.06 14.66 -4.86
CA ALA A 62 7.22 15.51 -4.02
C ALA A 62 6.05 16.08 -4.83
N GLY A 63 4.87 16.12 -4.20
CA GLY A 63 3.65 16.61 -4.84
C GLY A 63 3.01 15.64 -5.85
N ARG A 64 3.55 14.44 -6.03
CA ARG A 64 2.91 13.40 -6.85
C ARG A 64 1.84 12.67 -6.06
N GLU A 65 0.82 12.20 -6.76
CA GLU A 65 -0.26 11.41 -6.19
C GLU A 65 0.26 10.07 -5.65
N GLU A 66 -0.13 9.69 -4.45
CA GLU A 66 0.32 8.46 -3.78
C GLU A 66 0.00 7.21 -4.59
N TRP A 67 -1.22 7.13 -5.16
CA TRP A 67 -1.62 5.98 -5.99
C TRP A 67 -0.71 5.83 -7.22
N TYR A 68 -0.25 6.96 -7.78
CA TYR A 68 0.64 6.96 -8.93
C TYR A 68 2.04 6.46 -8.53
N LEU A 69 2.60 6.99 -7.45
CA LEU A 69 3.91 6.57 -6.93
C LEU A 69 3.91 5.07 -6.61
N LYS A 70 2.89 4.58 -5.90
CA LYS A 70 2.72 3.16 -5.59
C LYS A 70 2.72 2.31 -6.86
N ARG A 71 1.91 2.69 -7.85
CA ARG A 71 1.83 1.97 -9.12
C ARG A 71 3.17 1.96 -9.85
N GLN A 72 3.91 3.08 -9.87
CA GLN A 72 5.20 3.14 -10.52
C GLN A 72 6.22 2.21 -9.86
N LEU A 73 6.32 2.21 -8.55
CA LEU A 73 7.20 1.30 -7.82
C LEU A 73 6.86 -0.17 -8.09
N GLN A 74 5.59 -0.52 -8.10
CA GLN A 74 5.12 -1.87 -8.45
C GLN A 74 5.46 -2.23 -9.90
N ASN A 75 5.32 -1.30 -10.85
CA ASN A 75 5.66 -1.52 -12.25
C ASN A 75 7.18 -1.76 -12.43
N PHE A 76 8.03 -1.07 -11.68
CA PHE A 76 9.47 -1.33 -11.70
C PHE A 76 9.81 -2.68 -11.07
N LYS A 77 9.16 -3.05 -9.97
CA LYS A 77 9.38 -4.35 -9.33
C LYS A 77 8.96 -5.53 -10.22
N SER A 78 7.89 -5.39 -10.96
CA SER A 78 7.34 -6.43 -11.86
C SER A 78 7.98 -6.46 -13.25
N GLY A 79 8.86 -5.51 -13.56
CA GLY A 79 9.49 -5.40 -14.88
C GLY A 79 8.62 -4.79 -15.96
N VAL A 80 7.41 -4.32 -15.64
CA VAL A 80 6.54 -3.57 -16.56
C VAL A 80 7.24 -2.27 -16.98
N ARG A 81 8.01 -1.66 -16.06
CA ARG A 81 8.95 -0.58 -16.36
C ARG A 81 10.38 -1.03 -16.11
N GLY A 82 11.30 -0.59 -16.97
CA GLY A 82 12.70 -0.96 -16.87
C GLY A 82 13.03 -2.36 -17.36
N GLY A 83 12.04 -3.16 -17.79
CA GLY A 83 12.25 -4.46 -18.41
C GLY A 83 12.61 -4.40 -19.91
N ASP A 84 12.17 -3.36 -20.61
CA ASP A 84 12.50 -3.13 -22.02
C ASP A 84 13.90 -2.52 -22.16
N SER A 85 14.68 -3.00 -23.13
CA SER A 85 16.05 -2.49 -23.38
C SER A 85 16.08 -1.02 -23.79
N ARG A 86 14.98 -0.48 -24.33
CA ARG A 86 14.83 0.92 -24.76
C ARG A 86 14.48 1.86 -23.61
N ASP A 87 13.95 1.34 -22.48
CA ASP A 87 13.65 2.13 -21.28
C ASP A 87 14.91 2.32 -20.42
N ILE A 88 15.83 3.16 -20.91
CA ILE A 88 17.15 3.38 -20.28
C ILE A 88 17.01 3.87 -18.84
N TYR A 89 16.12 4.83 -18.62
CA TYR A 89 15.91 5.41 -17.29
C TYR A 89 15.14 4.46 -16.35
N GLY A 90 14.17 3.72 -16.90
CA GLY A 90 13.50 2.67 -16.13
C GLY A 90 14.44 1.57 -15.69
N LYS A 91 15.45 1.24 -16.50
CA LYS A 91 16.51 0.27 -16.13
C LYS A 91 17.38 0.75 -14.99
N GLN A 92 17.58 2.06 -14.85
CA GLN A 92 18.26 2.63 -13.67
C GLN A 92 17.41 2.53 -12.41
N MET A 93 16.09 2.76 -12.53
CA MET A 93 15.17 2.79 -11.40
C MET A 93 14.73 1.40 -10.95
N ALA A 94 14.60 0.42 -11.85
CA ALA A 94 14.09 -0.92 -11.53
C ALA A 94 14.88 -1.61 -10.40
N PRO A 95 16.23 -1.62 -10.37
CA PRO A 95 17.00 -2.17 -9.26
C PRO A 95 16.73 -1.45 -7.93
N MET A 96 16.48 -0.15 -7.95
CA MET A 96 16.17 0.62 -6.74
C MET A 96 14.83 0.21 -6.14
N ALA A 97 13.82 -0.03 -6.98
CA ALA A 97 12.53 -0.53 -6.53
C ALA A 97 12.62 -1.94 -5.92
N GLN A 98 13.58 -2.77 -6.36
CA GLN A 98 13.81 -4.10 -5.77
C GLN A 98 14.33 -4.05 -4.33
N LEU A 99 14.90 -2.94 -3.88
CA LEU A 99 15.33 -2.75 -2.49
C LEU A 99 14.15 -2.65 -1.51
N LEU A 100 12.94 -2.39 -2.00
CA LEU A 100 11.73 -2.43 -1.20
C LEU A 100 11.24 -3.88 -1.11
N PRO A 101 11.27 -4.52 0.06
CA PRO A 101 11.05 -5.97 0.17
C PRO A 101 9.61 -6.39 -0.18
N ASP A 102 8.62 -5.57 0.12
CA ASP A 102 7.21 -5.91 0.00
C ASP A 102 6.32 -4.68 -0.26
N ASP A 103 5.03 -4.91 -0.41
CA ASP A 103 4.05 -3.85 -0.64
C ASP A 103 3.88 -2.92 0.56
N GLN A 104 4.19 -3.37 1.78
CA GLN A 104 4.18 -2.52 2.97
C GLN A 104 5.32 -1.49 2.89
N ALA A 105 6.51 -1.90 2.51
CA ALA A 105 7.64 -0.99 2.32
C ALA A 105 7.36 0.03 1.20
N ILE A 106 6.66 -0.38 0.14
CA ILE A 106 6.19 0.54 -0.89
C ILE A 106 5.19 1.55 -0.30
N ALA A 107 4.22 1.09 0.49
CA ALA A 107 3.24 1.98 1.12
C ALA A 107 3.92 2.96 2.08
N ASP A 108 4.90 2.51 2.86
CA ASP A 108 5.63 3.32 3.82
C ASP A 108 6.45 4.44 3.13
N VAL A 109 7.23 4.09 2.10
CA VAL A 109 8.02 5.09 1.38
C VAL A 109 7.13 6.08 0.62
N VAL A 110 6.01 5.62 0.08
CA VAL A 110 5.04 6.51 -0.59
C VAL A 110 4.41 7.48 0.42
N ALA A 111 4.03 7.01 1.62
CA ALA A 111 3.51 7.88 2.69
C ALA A 111 4.54 8.95 3.11
N TYR A 112 5.82 8.58 3.18
CA TYR A 112 6.88 9.54 3.45
C TYR A 112 7.00 10.59 2.33
N ILE A 113 7.07 10.15 1.07
CA ILE A 113 7.14 11.06 -0.09
C ILE A 113 5.95 12.03 -0.12
N ALA A 114 4.75 11.55 0.20
CA ALA A 114 3.56 12.39 0.28
C ALA A 114 3.63 13.47 1.38
N SER A 115 4.46 13.25 2.41
CA SER A 115 4.72 14.24 3.46
C SER A 115 5.74 15.32 3.06
N LEU A 116 6.50 15.09 1.99
CA LEU A 116 7.48 16.05 1.44
C LEU A 116 6.75 17.14 0.65
N LYS A 117 7.07 18.40 0.92
CA LYS A 117 6.44 19.57 0.28
C LYS A 117 7.50 20.48 -0.33
#